data_8d2be808859b4d3b351c5036fb931d16
#
_entry.id   8d2be808859b4d3b351c5036fb931d16
#
_cell.length_a   1.000
_cell.length_b   1.000
_cell.length_c   1.000
_cell.angle_alpha   90.00
_cell.angle_beta   90.00
_cell.angle_gamma   90.00
#
_symmetry.space_group_name_H-M   'P 1'
#
loop_
_entity.id
_entity.type
_entity.pdbx_description
1 polymer ?
#
loop_
_entity_poly.entity_id
_entity_poly.type
_entity_poly.pdbx_seq_one_letter_code
_entity_poly.pdbx_strand_id
1 'polypeptide(L)'
;MKRLLLIGGGVLALAVPAAAQAVTPNDPLLPKQWYAPQDKAFDAFNALTFLPVVRVAVIDSGVDVNHPDLKGQILAARSFVGGSPADDYGHGTFVAGEIAAAVDDGHGIAGLAPAANLLVGKVVRPDGTVSTRAEARAIRWAVKLGARVINISLGGLRDPQDPFFTGYSKIEQQAVDDAVAQGVLVVAAVGNNKYAPVKPWKYASYPAALPHVVGVGSYGKDGDVSTFSNQDPVFVDLSAPGEDMFSLLPRTLTSKNTTCDEQGYSSCGPKEYRHAAGTSFSAPQVTAAAATLFSLDPTLTSDQVSWLLDRSATPASPDNGCADCPDGRNALTGWGKLNIAAAVRALRAGQAPTPDRFEPNDDIVIGRAIRGRRAHFRATVDFWDDAADVYRIKLRRGQRVAVAARPGANLALTVVLWKPALGSLAAAEDKFRAGRSANGAGGVDRFKYRAKENGWYSVEVSTTRPGFGTYSLRIRRSR
;
A
#
# COMPACT_ATOMS: atom_id res chain seq x y z
N MET A 1 74.84 -24.19 15.37
CA MET A 1 73.53 -24.29 15.99
C MET A 1 72.53 -23.48 15.14
N LYS A 2 71.77 -24.15 14.27
CA LYS A 2 70.75 -23.49 13.44
C LYS A 2 69.40 -23.67 14.11
N ARG A 3 68.75 -22.55 14.50
CA ARG A 3 67.37 -22.57 15.02
C ARG A 3 66.37 -22.58 13.87
N LEU A 4 65.55 -23.61 13.83
CA LEU A 4 64.41 -23.74 12.92
C LEU A 4 63.22 -22.95 13.54
N LEU A 5 62.70 -21.97 12.83
CA LEU A 5 61.41 -21.31 13.15
C LEU A 5 60.28 -22.10 12.46
N LEU A 6 59.39 -22.70 13.25
CA LEU A 6 58.13 -23.22 12.78
C LEU A 6 57.11 -22.09 12.70
N ILE A 7 56.66 -21.76 11.50
CA ILE A 7 55.50 -20.86 11.28
C ILE A 7 54.27 -21.74 11.27
N GLY A 8 53.48 -21.67 12.34
CA GLY A 8 52.16 -22.28 12.41
C GLY A 8 51.14 -21.46 11.60
N GLY A 9 50.70 -21.95 10.45
CA GLY A 9 49.62 -21.37 9.67
C GLY A 9 48.27 -21.72 10.31
N GLY A 10 47.66 -20.75 10.99
CA GLY A 10 46.27 -20.86 11.49
C GLY A 10 45.30 -20.74 10.28
N VAL A 11 44.60 -21.82 9.95
CA VAL A 11 43.50 -21.80 9.01
C VAL A 11 42.31 -21.12 9.71
N LEU A 12 42.00 -19.88 9.33
CA LEU A 12 40.75 -19.19 9.71
C LEU A 12 39.61 -19.87 8.94
N ALA A 13 38.86 -20.74 9.59
CA ALA A 13 37.62 -21.27 9.05
C ALA A 13 36.59 -20.11 9.02
N LEU A 14 36.31 -19.56 7.85
CA LEU A 14 35.17 -18.68 7.64
C LEU A 14 33.91 -19.50 7.89
N ALA A 15 33.24 -19.27 9.01
CA ALA A 15 31.90 -19.79 9.25
C ALA A 15 30.95 -19.16 8.23
N VAL A 16 30.58 -19.93 7.21
CA VAL A 16 29.48 -19.57 6.32
C VAL A 16 28.23 -19.60 7.19
N PRO A 17 27.49 -18.50 7.30
CA PRO A 17 26.23 -18.51 8.06
C PRO A 17 25.32 -19.57 7.43
N ALA A 18 24.83 -20.51 8.24
CA ALA A 18 23.84 -21.48 7.79
C ALA A 18 22.66 -20.72 7.17
N ALA A 19 22.32 -21.07 5.94
CA ALA A 19 21.13 -20.52 5.30
C ALA A 19 19.94 -20.78 6.23
N ALA A 20 19.19 -19.73 6.55
CA ALA A 20 18.00 -19.84 7.35
C ALA A 20 17.07 -20.84 6.65
N GLN A 21 16.66 -21.90 7.36
CA GLN A 21 15.77 -22.90 6.80
C GLN A 21 14.36 -22.30 6.84
N ALA A 22 13.70 -22.23 5.67
CA ALA A 22 12.34 -21.71 5.56
C ALA A 22 11.38 -22.52 6.47
N VAL A 23 10.46 -21.82 7.11
CA VAL A 23 9.41 -22.47 7.89
C VAL A 23 8.32 -22.94 6.94
N THR A 24 7.90 -24.20 7.11
CA THR A 24 6.70 -24.71 6.43
C THR A 24 5.62 -24.93 7.48
N PRO A 25 4.55 -24.10 7.50
CA PRO A 25 3.41 -24.32 8.38
C PRO A 25 2.79 -25.71 8.19
N ASN A 26 2.21 -26.24 9.28
CA ASN A 26 1.64 -27.58 9.29
C ASN A 26 0.15 -27.63 8.87
N ASP A 27 -0.38 -26.53 8.35
CA ASP A 27 -1.77 -26.35 7.95
C ASP A 27 -2.11 -27.24 6.74
N PRO A 28 -3.07 -28.17 6.85
CA PRO A 28 -3.27 -29.23 5.87
C PRO A 28 -3.77 -28.74 4.49
N LEU A 29 -4.34 -27.56 4.40
CA LEU A 29 -4.79 -26.96 3.14
C LEU A 29 -3.80 -25.95 2.54
N LEU A 30 -2.65 -25.68 3.19
CA LEU A 30 -1.57 -24.86 2.65
C LEU A 30 -1.14 -25.30 1.22
N PRO A 31 -1.09 -26.60 0.87
CA PRO A 31 -0.76 -26.99 -0.51
C PRO A 31 -1.76 -26.51 -1.58
N LYS A 32 -2.97 -26.08 -1.21
CA LYS A 32 -3.94 -25.44 -2.12
C LYS A 32 -3.69 -23.95 -2.33
N GLN A 33 -2.91 -23.33 -1.45
CA GLN A 33 -2.53 -21.92 -1.49
C GLN A 33 -1.28 -21.75 -2.36
N TRP A 34 -1.41 -21.93 -3.68
CA TRP A 34 -0.29 -21.83 -4.62
C TRP A 34 0.43 -20.47 -4.54
N TYR A 35 -0.25 -19.44 -4.09
CA TYR A 35 0.26 -18.08 -3.93
C TYR A 35 1.25 -17.94 -2.75
N ALA A 36 1.12 -18.72 -1.69
CA ALA A 36 2.00 -18.61 -0.54
C ALA A 36 3.49 -18.88 -0.87
N PRO A 37 3.86 -19.96 -1.58
CA PRO A 37 5.23 -20.13 -2.07
C PRO A 37 5.60 -19.14 -3.19
N GLN A 38 4.64 -18.68 -3.99
CA GLN A 38 4.92 -17.71 -5.05
C GLN A 38 5.37 -16.37 -4.45
N ASP A 39 4.70 -15.89 -3.41
CA ASP A 39 5.05 -14.66 -2.68
C ASP A 39 6.23 -14.86 -1.73
N LYS A 40 6.70 -16.09 -1.55
CA LYS A 40 7.74 -16.47 -0.59
C LYS A 40 7.36 -16.04 0.84
N ALA A 41 6.10 -16.28 1.21
CA ALA A 41 5.50 -15.77 2.45
C ALA A 41 6.25 -16.26 3.71
N PHE A 42 6.69 -17.50 3.72
CA PHE A 42 7.34 -18.13 4.88
C PHE A 42 8.86 -18.28 4.73
N ASP A 43 9.43 -17.95 3.57
CA ASP A 43 10.86 -18.15 3.27
C ASP A 43 11.80 -17.26 4.09
N ALA A 44 11.28 -16.19 4.67
CA ALA A 44 12.06 -15.21 5.46
C ALA A 44 12.13 -15.56 6.95
N PHE A 45 11.43 -16.60 7.39
CA PHE A 45 11.29 -16.96 8.80
C PHE A 45 12.00 -18.27 9.15
N ASN A 46 12.69 -18.29 10.29
CA ASN A 46 13.24 -19.52 10.89
C ASN A 46 12.28 -20.14 11.91
N ALA A 47 11.36 -19.32 12.43
CA ALA A 47 10.28 -19.68 13.33
C ALA A 47 9.17 -18.63 13.22
N LEU A 48 7.91 -19.06 13.34
CA LEU A 48 6.74 -18.17 13.31
C LEU A 48 6.35 -17.63 14.69
N THR A 49 7.03 -18.10 15.74
CA THR A 49 6.74 -17.74 17.12
C THR A 49 7.35 -16.39 17.50
N PHE A 50 6.62 -15.61 18.33
CA PHE A 50 7.08 -14.37 18.96
C PHE A 50 7.23 -13.13 18.07
N LEU A 51 6.54 -13.08 16.94
CA LEU A 51 6.44 -11.84 16.18
C LEU A 51 5.50 -10.85 16.93
N PRO A 52 5.88 -9.57 17.06
CA PRO A 52 5.01 -8.54 17.61
C PRO A 52 3.70 -8.42 16.83
N VAL A 53 2.57 -8.38 17.55
CA VAL A 53 1.24 -8.30 16.94
C VAL A 53 1.04 -6.98 16.20
N VAL A 54 0.53 -7.05 14.98
CA VAL A 54 0.16 -5.91 14.15
C VAL A 54 -1.35 -5.90 13.91
N ARG A 55 -1.99 -4.76 14.13
CA ARG A 55 -3.42 -4.60 13.82
C ARG A 55 -3.59 -4.27 12.34
N VAL A 56 -4.32 -5.12 11.64
CA VAL A 56 -4.64 -4.99 10.23
C VAL A 56 -6.14 -4.78 10.09
N ALA A 57 -6.55 -3.75 9.36
CA ALA A 57 -7.97 -3.56 9.08
C ALA A 57 -8.34 -4.15 7.72
N VAL A 58 -9.48 -4.84 7.67
CA VAL A 58 -10.16 -5.31 6.45
C VAL A 58 -11.45 -4.52 6.31
N ILE A 59 -11.51 -3.64 5.32
CA ILE A 59 -12.70 -2.83 5.02
C ILE A 59 -13.42 -3.50 3.85
N ASP A 60 -14.50 -4.26 4.15
CA ASP A 60 -15.06 -5.21 3.20
C ASP A 60 -16.55 -5.55 3.48
N SER A 61 -17.01 -6.71 3.05
CA SER A 61 -18.39 -7.21 3.19
C SER A 61 -18.73 -7.74 4.60
N GLY A 62 -17.78 -7.79 5.52
CA GLY A 62 -17.92 -8.35 6.86
C GLY A 62 -17.00 -9.56 7.08
N VAL A 63 -17.26 -10.37 8.10
CA VAL A 63 -16.48 -11.56 8.40
C VAL A 63 -17.29 -12.61 9.15
N ASP A 64 -17.03 -13.90 8.93
CA ASP A 64 -17.47 -14.97 9.85
C ASP A 64 -16.55 -15.00 11.08
N VAL A 65 -16.92 -14.27 12.13
CA VAL A 65 -16.13 -14.18 13.37
C VAL A 65 -15.94 -15.52 14.10
N ASN A 66 -16.68 -16.52 13.69
CA ASN A 66 -16.62 -17.87 14.28
C ASN A 66 -15.98 -18.90 13.33
N HIS A 67 -15.42 -18.48 12.20
CA HIS A 67 -14.71 -19.39 11.32
C HIS A 67 -13.54 -20.04 12.06
N PRO A 68 -13.35 -21.37 12.01
CA PRO A 68 -12.28 -22.06 12.75
C PRO A 68 -10.90 -21.45 12.52
N ASP A 69 -10.54 -21.18 11.26
CA ASP A 69 -9.24 -20.60 10.87
C ASP A 69 -9.05 -19.14 11.29
N LEU A 70 -10.13 -18.45 11.70
CA LEU A 70 -10.04 -17.07 12.20
C LEU A 70 -10.16 -16.99 13.72
N LYS A 71 -10.15 -18.14 14.41
CA LYS A 71 -10.25 -18.21 15.86
C LYS A 71 -9.09 -17.49 16.52
N GLY A 72 -9.41 -16.45 17.31
CA GLY A 72 -8.38 -15.63 17.98
C GLY A 72 -7.73 -14.56 17.11
N GLN A 73 -8.00 -14.52 15.80
CA GLN A 73 -7.40 -13.57 14.88
C GLN A 73 -8.19 -12.25 14.79
N ILE A 74 -9.48 -12.25 15.13
CA ILE A 74 -10.34 -11.08 15.01
C ILE A 74 -10.39 -10.32 16.33
N LEU A 75 -9.77 -9.14 16.36
CA LEU A 75 -9.77 -8.26 17.53
C LEU A 75 -11.10 -7.50 17.68
N ALA A 76 -11.66 -7.03 16.57
CA ALA A 76 -12.95 -6.37 16.54
C ALA A 76 -13.58 -6.44 15.14
N ALA A 77 -14.91 -6.52 15.10
CA ALA A 77 -15.69 -6.43 13.87
C ALA A 77 -16.86 -5.45 14.06
N ARG A 78 -17.12 -4.58 13.06
CA ARG A 78 -18.18 -3.58 13.12
C ARG A 78 -18.82 -3.35 11.76
N SER A 79 -20.16 -3.24 11.74
CA SER A 79 -20.90 -2.79 10.55
C SER A 79 -21.05 -1.26 10.51
N PHE A 80 -20.79 -0.66 9.36
CA PHE A 80 -20.99 0.77 9.07
C PHE A 80 -22.17 1.01 8.14
N VAL A 81 -22.87 -0.06 7.73
CA VAL A 81 -24.07 -0.05 6.90
C VAL A 81 -25.33 -0.51 7.63
N GLY A 82 -25.24 -0.66 8.96
CA GLY A 82 -26.29 -1.20 9.82
C GLY A 82 -26.21 -2.72 9.97
N GLY A 83 -26.96 -3.26 10.93
CA GLY A 83 -27.00 -4.70 11.20
C GLY A 83 -25.70 -5.27 11.80
N SER A 84 -25.50 -6.55 11.61
CA SER A 84 -24.36 -7.31 12.08
C SER A 84 -23.12 -7.14 11.19
N PRO A 85 -21.90 -7.27 11.75
CA PRO A 85 -20.68 -7.34 10.95
C PRO A 85 -20.49 -8.69 10.22
N ALA A 86 -21.43 -9.64 10.37
CA ALA A 86 -21.38 -10.92 9.69
C ALA A 86 -21.29 -10.74 8.15
N ASP A 87 -20.53 -11.62 7.54
CA ASP A 87 -20.33 -11.59 6.10
C ASP A 87 -21.44 -12.36 5.37
N ASP A 88 -22.34 -11.62 4.72
CA ASP A 88 -23.44 -12.18 3.94
C ASP A 88 -23.07 -12.40 2.46
N TYR A 89 -21.84 -12.03 2.07
CA TYR A 89 -21.35 -12.04 0.69
C TYR A 89 -20.20 -13.05 0.48
N GLY A 90 -19.38 -13.27 1.50
CA GLY A 90 -18.26 -14.21 1.48
C GLY A 90 -16.92 -13.60 1.07
N HIS A 91 -16.89 -12.35 0.61
CA HIS A 91 -15.69 -11.71 0.11
C HIS A 91 -14.75 -11.28 1.27
N GLY A 92 -15.27 -10.61 2.28
CA GLY A 92 -14.44 -10.14 3.39
C GLY A 92 -13.88 -11.27 4.25
N THR A 93 -14.59 -12.38 4.39
CA THR A 93 -14.08 -13.59 5.09
C THR A 93 -12.94 -14.23 4.29
N PHE A 94 -13.05 -14.26 2.97
CA PHE A 94 -12.00 -14.75 2.08
C PHE A 94 -10.72 -13.91 2.23
N VAL A 95 -10.83 -12.59 2.12
CA VAL A 95 -9.74 -11.63 2.30
C VAL A 95 -9.10 -11.74 3.69
N ALA A 96 -9.94 -11.87 4.74
CA ALA A 96 -9.46 -12.04 6.12
C ALA A 96 -8.62 -13.33 6.27
N GLY A 97 -9.03 -14.42 5.61
CA GLY A 97 -8.30 -15.69 5.61
C GLY A 97 -6.93 -15.58 4.95
N GLU A 98 -6.82 -14.93 3.79
CA GLU A 98 -5.53 -14.74 3.13
C GLU A 98 -4.53 -13.96 3.99
N ILE A 99 -5.01 -12.95 4.72
CA ILE A 99 -4.15 -12.14 5.59
C ILE A 99 -3.76 -12.91 6.85
N ALA A 100 -4.75 -13.48 7.58
CA ALA A 100 -4.56 -13.82 8.98
C ALA A 100 -5.29 -15.11 9.41
N ALA A 101 -5.54 -16.07 8.52
CA ALA A 101 -5.90 -17.41 9.01
C ALA A 101 -4.83 -17.87 10.01
N ALA A 102 -5.23 -18.62 11.05
CA ALA A 102 -4.30 -19.14 12.03
C ALA A 102 -3.22 -19.98 11.33
N VAL A 103 -1.98 -19.85 11.78
CA VAL A 103 -0.83 -20.47 11.10
C VAL A 103 -0.19 -21.48 12.02
N ASP A 104 0.20 -22.63 11.46
CA ASP A 104 0.91 -23.71 12.18
C ASP A 104 0.08 -24.30 13.32
N ASP A 105 -1.26 -24.35 13.17
CA ASP A 105 -2.19 -24.88 14.16
C ASP A 105 -2.74 -26.27 13.77
N GLY A 106 -2.31 -26.83 12.64
CA GLY A 106 -2.72 -28.15 12.13
C GLY A 106 -4.13 -28.15 11.55
N HIS A 107 -4.70 -26.98 11.23
CA HIS A 107 -6.05 -26.83 10.70
C HIS A 107 -6.06 -25.92 9.46
N GLY A 108 -6.96 -26.16 8.53
CA GLY A 108 -7.30 -25.29 7.39
C GLY A 108 -6.15 -24.76 6.57
N ILE A 109 -6.16 -23.46 6.31
CA ILE A 109 -5.16 -22.72 5.51
C ILE A 109 -4.26 -21.89 6.42
N ALA A 110 -3.12 -21.44 5.87
CA ALA A 110 -2.22 -20.52 6.56
C ALA A 110 -2.42 -19.08 6.06
N GLY A 111 -2.64 -18.12 6.96
CA GLY A 111 -2.61 -16.69 6.65
C GLY A 111 -1.17 -16.23 6.38
N LEU A 112 -1.00 -15.28 5.45
CA LEU A 112 0.34 -14.83 5.06
C LEU A 112 1.02 -13.89 6.07
N ALA A 113 0.25 -13.38 7.06
CA ALA A 113 0.75 -12.54 8.15
C ALA A 113 0.49 -13.18 9.51
N PRO A 114 1.36 -14.08 10.00
CA PRO A 114 1.16 -14.82 11.27
C PRO A 114 0.97 -13.94 12.51
N ALA A 115 1.45 -12.70 12.47
CA ALA A 115 1.32 -11.73 13.56
C ALA A 115 0.15 -10.75 13.42
N ALA A 116 -0.71 -10.91 12.40
CA ALA A 116 -1.80 -9.99 12.16
C ALA A 116 -3.00 -10.27 13.07
N ASN A 117 -3.53 -9.23 13.73
CA ASN A 117 -4.84 -9.23 14.37
C ASN A 117 -5.79 -8.31 13.60
N LEU A 118 -6.97 -8.82 13.28
CA LEU A 118 -7.89 -8.18 12.35
C LEU A 118 -8.88 -7.22 13.02
N LEU A 119 -9.08 -6.08 12.38
CA LEU A 119 -10.15 -5.13 12.62
C LEU A 119 -11.06 -5.13 11.38
N VAL A 120 -12.25 -5.73 11.44
CA VAL A 120 -13.09 -5.88 10.25
C VAL A 120 -14.21 -4.85 10.23
N GLY A 121 -14.22 -4.00 9.19
CA GLY A 121 -15.23 -2.99 8.93
C GLY A 121 -16.17 -3.40 7.79
N LYS A 122 -17.42 -3.77 8.10
CA LYS A 122 -18.42 -4.06 7.04
C LYS A 122 -18.94 -2.77 6.43
N VAL A 123 -18.73 -2.59 5.12
CA VAL A 123 -19.14 -1.42 4.33
C VAL A 123 -19.99 -1.78 3.12
N VAL A 124 -20.13 -3.07 2.80
CA VAL A 124 -20.98 -3.59 1.72
C VAL A 124 -22.38 -3.83 2.27
N ARG A 125 -23.39 -3.30 1.57
CA ARG A 125 -24.80 -3.53 1.88
C ARG A 125 -25.27 -4.88 1.37
N PRO A 126 -26.44 -5.37 1.82
CA PRO A 126 -27.01 -6.65 1.32
C PRO A 126 -27.25 -6.68 -0.18
N ASP A 127 -27.43 -5.53 -0.84
CA ASP A 127 -27.58 -5.41 -2.30
C ASP A 127 -26.24 -5.42 -3.06
N GLY A 128 -25.12 -5.60 -2.36
CA GLY A 128 -23.76 -5.59 -2.94
C GLY A 128 -23.18 -4.18 -3.16
N THR A 129 -23.91 -3.11 -2.83
CA THR A 129 -23.42 -1.76 -3.01
C THR A 129 -22.48 -1.34 -1.88
N VAL A 130 -21.42 -0.59 -2.24
CA VAL A 130 -20.46 0.01 -1.29
C VAL A 130 -20.85 1.46 -1.02
N SER A 131 -20.77 1.87 0.24
CA SER A 131 -20.98 3.27 0.63
C SER A 131 -19.64 3.92 0.97
N THR A 132 -19.15 4.84 0.16
CA THR A 132 -17.91 5.60 0.41
C THR A 132 -17.94 6.35 1.76
N ARG A 133 -19.14 6.75 2.24
CA ARG A 133 -19.29 7.31 3.60
C ARG A 133 -19.11 6.26 4.70
N ALA A 134 -19.58 5.03 4.47
CA ALA A 134 -19.37 3.92 5.41
C ALA A 134 -17.89 3.54 5.42
N GLU A 135 -17.28 3.45 4.27
CA GLU A 135 -15.86 3.17 4.08
C GLU A 135 -14.96 4.20 4.79
N ALA A 136 -15.16 5.50 4.57
CA ALA A 136 -14.45 6.56 5.26
C ALA A 136 -14.61 6.50 6.80
N ARG A 137 -15.79 6.10 7.30
CA ARG A 137 -16.01 5.89 8.74
C ARG A 137 -15.27 4.65 9.26
N ALA A 138 -15.23 3.58 8.44
CA ALA A 138 -14.53 2.36 8.79
C ALA A 138 -13.01 2.57 8.81
N ILE A 139 -12.45 3.31 7.84
CA ILE A 139 -11.03 3.72 7.83
C ILE A 139 -10.68 4.46 9.13
N ARG A 140 -11.42 5.54 9.47
CA ARG A 140 -11.17 6.32 10.69
C ARG A 140 -11.36 5.50 11.97
N TRP A 141 -12.29 4.55 11.99
CA TRP A 141 -12.47 3.63 13.11
C TRP A 141 -11.27 2.70 13.26
N ALA A 142 -10.76 2.14 12.17
CA ALA A 142 -9.59 1.28 12.16
C ALA A 142 -8.35 2.02 12.67
N VAL A 143 -8.11 3.23 12.18
CA VAL A 143 -7.04 4.13 12.65
C VAL A 143 -7.15 4.38 14.15
N LYS A 144 -8.35 4.72 14.64
CA LYS A 144 -8.60 4.93 16.08
C LYS A 144 -8.29 3.69 16.93
N LEU A 145 -8.48 2.50 16.39
CA LEU A 145 -8.12 1.24 17.06
C LEU A 145 -6.65 0.83 16.83
N GLY A 146 -5.85 1.68 16.21
CA GLY A 146 -4.41 1.48 16.02
C GLY A 146 -4.06 0.50 14.92
N ALA A 147 -4.85 0.43 13.86
CA ALA A 147 -4.45 -0.26 12.63
C ALA A 147 -3.12 0.33 12.12
N ARG A 148 -2.23 -0.53 11.63
CA ARG A 148 -1.01 -0.13 10.94
C ARG A 148 -1.11 -0.33 9.43
N VAL A 149 -1.99 -1.25 9.01
CA VAL A 149 -2.31 -1.49 7.60
C VAL A 149 -3.81 -1.56 7.45
N ILE A 150 -4.33 -1.00 6.37
CA ILE A 150 -5.74 -1.09 5.97
C ILE A 150 -5.80 -1.72 4.59
N ASN A 151 -6.51 -2.84 4.46
CA ASN A 151 -6.82 -3.49 3.19
C ASN A 151 -8.18 -3.03 2.70
N ILE A 152 -8.26 -2.57 1.44
CA ILE A 152 -9.50 -2.20 0.75
C ILE A 152 -9.56 -2.97 -0.58
N SER A 153 -10.20 -4.13 -0.55
CA SER A 153 -10.41 -4.97 -1.73
C SER A 153 -11.70 -4.63 -2.48
N LEU A 154 -12.09 -3.38 -2.41
CA LEU A 154 -13.30 -2.80 -3.00
C LEU A 154 -12.91 -1.60 -3.85
N GLY A 155 -13.81 -1.14 -4.74
CA GLY A 155 -13.49 0.06 -5.47
C GLY A 155 -14.53 0.48 -6.51
N GLY A 156 -14.37 1.71 -6.98
CA GLY A 156 -15.14 2.30 -8.06
C GLY A 156 -14.30 2.57 -9.29
N LEU A 157 -14.87 2.33 -10.48
CA LEU A 157 -14.21 2.59 -11.75
C LEU A 157 -13.72 4.05 -11.81
N ARG A 158 -12.51 4.25 -12.31
CA ARG A 158 -11.96 5.55 -12.66
C ARG A 158 -11.86 5.70 -14.17
N ASP A 159 -12.52 6.74 -14.71
CA ASP A 159 -12.32 7.17 -16.08
C ASP A 159 -11.89 8.64 -16.10
N PRO A 160 -10.61 8.95 -16.34
CA PRO A 160 -10.12 10.33 -16.43
C PRO A 160 -10.71 11.12 -17.61
N GLN A 161 -11.30 10.45 -18.60
CA GLN A 161 -11.88 11.07 -19.78
C GLN A 161 -13.37 11.36 -19.60
N ASP A 162 -14.05 10.66 -18.68
CA ASP A 162 -15.45 10.90 -18.34
C ASP A 162 -15.61 11.26 -16.85
N PRO A 163 -15.72 12.55 -16.51
CA PRO A 163 -15.87 13.00 -15.12
C PRO A 163 -17.20 12.55 -14.48
N PHE A 164 -18.19 12.08 -15.27
CA PHE A 164 -19.44 11.52 -14.75
C PHE A 164 -19.31 10.04 -14.39
N PHE A 165 -18.28 9.37 -14.88
CA PHE A 165 -17.99 7.95 -14.63
C PHE A 165 -16.83 7.77 -13.63
N THR A 166 -16.61 8.73 -12.77
CA THR A 166 -15.54 8.63 -11.77
C THR A 166 -16.08 8.19 -10.42
N GLY A 167 -15.53 7.10 -9.89
CA GLY A 167 -15.78 6.66 -8.51
C GLY A 167 -15.11 7.52 -7.43
N TYR A 168 -14.51 8.66 -7.80
CA TYR A 168 -13.81 9.54 -6.85
C TYR A 168 -14.72 10.05 -5.75
N SER A 169 -14.25 9.93 -4.52
CA SER A 169 -14.92 10.44 -3.32
C SER A 169 -13.99 11.28 -2.46
N LYS A 170 -14.27 12.58 -2.34
CA LYS A 170 -13.53 13.49 -1.45
C LYS A 170 -13.54 13.03 0.01
N ILE A 171 -14.62 12.38 0.46
CA ILE A 171 -14.75 11.92 1.85
C ILE A 171 -13.83 10.73 2.10
N GLU A 172 -13.70 9.86 1.10
CA GLU A 172 -12.79 8.71 1.10
C GLU A 172 -11.33 9.19 1.07
N GLN A 173 -10.97 10.08 0.13
CA GLN A 173 -9.65 10.70 0.09
C GLN A 173 -9.25 11.29 1.44
N GLN A 174 -10.12 12.09 2.07
CA GLN A 174 -9.85 12.66 3.39
C GLN A 174 -9.64 11.60 4.48
N ALA A 175 -10.31 10.46 4.39
CA ALA A 175 -10.11 9.39 5.35
C ALA A 175 -8.77 8.65 5.13
N VAL A 176 -8.35 8.51 3.88
CA VAL A 176 -7.03 7.97 3.50
C VAL A 176 -5.95 8.94 3.99
N ASP A 177 -6.04 10.24 3.68
CA ASP A 177 -5.08 11.25 4.14
C ASP A 177 -4.95 11.27 5.68
N ASP A 178 -6.09 11.17 6.39
CA ASP A 178 -6.12 11.07 7.87
C ASP A 178 -5.40 9.80 8.36
N ALA A 179 -5.50 8.68 7.64
CA ALA A 179 -4.84 7.42 7.99
C ALA A 179 -3.32 7.50 7.76
N VAL A 180 -2.90 7.98 6.58
CA VAL A 180 -1.49 8.17 6.23
C VAL A 180 -0.81 9.12 7.20
N ALA A 181 -1.46 10.24 7.55
CA ALA A 181 -0.96 11.20 8.56
C ALA A 181 -0.69 10.56 9.94
N GLN A 182 -1.28 9.43 10.23
CA GLN A 182 -1.08 8.67 11.47
C GLN A 182 -0.16 7.45 11.28
N GLY A 183 0.53 7.37 10.14
CA GLY A 183 1.50 6.33 9.83
C GLY A 183 0.85 4.97 9.49
N VAL A 184 -0.37 5.00 8.96
CA VAL A 184 -1.11 3.82 8.52
C VAL A 184 -0.93 3.65 7.02
N LEU A 185 -0.48 2.48 6.57
CA LEU A 185 -0.43 2.13 5.16
C LEU A 185 -1.81 1.69 4.67
N VAL A 186 -2.24 2.21 3.53
CA VAL A 186 -3.48 1.80 2.86
C VAL A 186 -3.11 1.02 1.61
N VAL A 187 -3.65 -0.19 1.48
CA VAL A 187 -3.44 -1.08 0.33
C VAL A 187 -4.79 -1.33 -0.33
N ALA A 188 -4.87 -1.18 -1.65
CA ALA A 188 -6.11 -1.36 -2.37
C ALA A 188 -5.94 -2.12 -3.70
N ALA A 189 -6.97 -2.86 -4.08
CA ALA A 189 -7.04 -3.51 -5.38
C ALA A 189 -7.19 -2.48 -6.51
N VAL A 190 -6.41 -2.60 -7.59
CA VAL A 190 -6.50 -1.69 -8.74
C VAL A 190 -7.80 -1.87 -9.54
N GLY A 191 -8.56 -2.92 -9.26
CA GLY A 191 -9.85 -3.20 -9.86
C GLY A 191 -9.79 -4.18 -11.04
N ASN A 192 -10.98 -4.65 -11.38
CA ASN A 192 -11.19 -5.62 -12.45
C ASN A 192 -11.99 -4.95 -13.59
N ASN A 193 -11.62 -5.22 -14.81
CA ASN A 193 -12.23 -4.59 -16.00
C ASN A 193 -13.66 -5.05 -16.32
N LYS A 194 -14.34 -5.73 -15.38
CA LYS A 194 -15.67 -6.32 -15.60
C LYS A 194 -16.70 -5.33 -16.13
N TYR A 195 -16.69 -4.11 -15.60
CA TYR A 195 -17.63 -3.03 -15.93
C TYR A 195 -17.00 -1.92 -16.76
N ALA A 196 -15.74 -2.10 -17.18
CA ALA A 196 -15.07 -1.11 -18.00
C ALA A 196 -15.60 -1.07 -19.42
N PRO A 197 -15.67 0.11 -20.06
CA PRO A 197 -16.18 0.27 -21.43
C PRO A 197 -15.31 -0.43 -22.47
N VAL A 198 -14.02 -0.62 -22.18
CA VAL A 198 -13.06 -1.31 -23.04
C VAL A 198 -12.15 -2.21 -22.21
N LYS A 199 -11.56 -3.24 -22.83
CA LYS A 199 -10.63 -4.19 -22.19
C LYS A 199 -9.36 -4.32 -23.04
N PRO A 200 -8.16 -4.32 -22.42
CA PRO A 200 -7.89 -4.08 -20.99
C PRO A 200 -8.21 -2.63 -20.59
N TRP A 201 -8.62 -2.43 -19.33
CA TRP A 201 -8.86 -1.09 -18.78
C TRP A 201 -7.56 -0.47 -18.27
N LYS A 202 -7.26 0.75 -18.75
CA LYS A 202 -5.94 1.39 -18.56
C LYS A 202 -5.90 2.38 -17.38
N TYR A 203 -6.84 2.26 -16.44
CA TYR A 203 -6.90 3.12 -15.27
C TYR A 203 -7.21 2.32 -14.02
N ALA A 204 -6.39 2.46 -12.99
CA ALA A 204 -6.66 1.90 -11.68
C ALA A 204 -7.95 2.50 -11.10
N SER A 205 -8.73 1.70 -10.40
CA SER A 205 -9.94 2.12 -9.69
C SER A 205 -9.62 2.93 -8.44
N TYR A 206 -10.58 3.70 -7.92
CA TYR A 206 -10.50 4.23 -6.57
C TYR A 206 -10.90 3.15 -5.55
N PRO A 207 -10.26 3.08 -4.34
CA PRO A 207 -9.27 4.03 -3.82
C PRO A 207 -7.82 3.79 -4.27
N ALA A 208 -7.48 2.73 -5.01
CA ALA A 208 -6.08 2.48 -5.43
C ALA A 208 -5.46 3.66 -6.20
N ALA A 209 -6.27 4.44 -6.92
CA ALA A 209 -5.82 5.65 -7.62
C ALA A 209 -5.81 6.92 -6.74
N LEU A 210 -5.85 6.79 -5.42
CA LEU A 210 -5.63 7.90 -4.49
C LEU A 210 -4.13 8.01 -4.13
N PRO A 211 -3.62 9.21 -3.85
CA PRO A 211 -2.27 9.38 -3.31
C PRO A 211 -2.04 8.54 -2.06
N HIS A 212 -0.83 8.01 -1.89
CA HIS A 212 -0.38 7.22 -0.73
C HIS A 212 -1.14 5.89 -0.51
N VAL A 213 -1.88 5.42 -1.50
CA VAL A 213 -2.49 4.08 -1.51
C VAL A 213 -1.64 3.17 -2.38
N VAL A 214 -1.24 2.04 -1.83
CA VAL A 214 -0.51 1.01 -2.58
C VAL A 214 -1.52 0.25 -3.46
N GLY A 215 -1.45 0.47 -4.76
CA GLY A 215 -2.33 -0.14 -5.74
C GLY A 215 -1.80 -1.50 -6.21
N VAL A 216 -2.62 -2.54 -6.05
CA VAL A 216 -2.19 -3.93 -6.31
C VAL A 216 -2.90 -4.52 -7.51
N GLY A 217 -2.10 -4.88 -8.53
CA GLY A 217 -2.52 -5.63 -9.72
C GLY A 217 -2.54 -7.14 -9.49
N SER A 218 -2.98 -7.89 -10.49
CA SER A 218 -3.13 -9.34 -10.43
C SER A 218 -2.37 -10.07 -11.52
N TYR A 219 -1.78 -11.23 -11.17
CA TYR A 219 -1.22 -12.17 -12.14
C TYR A 219 -1.63 -13.62 -11.82
N GLY A 220 -1.54 -14.51 -12.82
CA GLY A 220 -1.88 -15.93 -12.76
C GLY A 220 -0.70 -16.83 -12.41
N LYS A 221 -0.97 -18.15 -12.32
CA LYS A 221 0.05 -19.18 -12.00
C LYS A 221 1.18 -19.28 -13.05
N ASP A 222 0.88 -18.93 -14.28
CA ASP A 222 1.85 -18.86 -15.38
C ASP A 222 2.80 -17.67 -15.27
N GLY A 223 2.43 -16.69 -14.43
CA GLY A 223 3.15 -15.46 -14.23
C GLY A 223 2.69 -14.32 -15.10
N ASP A 224 1.76 -14.53 -16.04
CA ASP A 224 1.18 -13.50 -16.86
C ASP A 224 0.19 -12.64 -16.07
N VAL A 225 0.04 -11.38 -16.49
CA VAL A 225 -0.93 -10.47 -15.91
C VAL A 225 -2.35 -10.97 -16.16
N SER A 226 -3.16 -11.02 -15.11
CA SER A 226 -4.55 -11.45 -15.23
C SER A 226 -5.32 -10.57 -16.22
N THR A 227 -6.04 -11.20 -17.13
CA THR A 227 -6.79 -10.50 -18.22
C THR A 227 -7.83 -9.51 -17.68
N PHE A 228 -8.28 -9.70 -16.45
CA PHE A 228 -9.22 -8.81 -15.77
C PHE A 228 -8.55 -7.65 -15.02
N SER A 229 -7.23 -7.72 -14.74
CA SER A 229 -6.55 -6.70 -13.95
C SER A 229 -6.56 -5.34 -14.67
N ASN A 230 -7.00 -4.30 -13.99
CA ASN A 230 -6.83 -2.94 -14.47
C ASN A 230 -5.34 -2.59 -14.52
N GLN A 231 -4.98 -1.76 -15.49
CA GLN A 231 -3.61 -1.29 -15.74
C GLN A 231 -3.50 0.17 -15.38
N ASP A 232 -2.34 0.63 -14.93
CA ASP A 232 -2.09 2.07 -14.77
C ASP A 232 -0.58 2.32 -14.62
N PRO A 233 0.00 3.26 -15.40
CA PRO A 233 1.44 3.54 -15.30
C PRO A 233 1.85 4.24 -14.01
N VAL A 234 0.90 4.76 -13.22
CA VAL A 234 1.14 5.52 -11.99
C VAL A 234 0.67 4.75 -10.76
N PHE A 235 -0.55 4.19 -10.80
CA PHE A 235 -1.26 3.67 -9.64
C PHE A 235 -1.29 2.13 -9.56
N VAL A 236 -0.55 1.42 -10.40
CA VAL A 236 -0.16 0.03 -10.14
C VAL A 236 1.23 0.08 -9.52
N ASP A 237 1.34 -0.18 -8.23
CA ASP A 237 2.63 -0.18 -7.54
C ASP A 237 3.31 -1.54 -7.67
N LEU A 238 2.60 -2.63 -7.40
CA LEU A 238 3.07 -3.99 -7.61
C LEU A 238 1.91 -4.92 -7.90
N SER A 239 2.21 -6.17 -8.22
CA SER A 239 1.22 -7.20 -8.48
C SER A 239 1.45 -8.43 -7.62
N ALA A 240 0.36 -9.11 -7.26
CA ALA A 240 0.38 -10.36 -6.52
C ALA A 240 -0.55 -11.40 -7.20
N PRO A 241 -0.46 -12.69 -6.86
CA PRO A 241 -1.40 -13.71 -7.32
C PRO A 241 -2.86 -13.29 -7.15
N GLY A 242 -3.70 -13.53 -8.16
CA GLY A 242 -5.12 -13.19 -8.08
C GLY A 242 -6.02 -14.09 -8.90
N GLU A 243 -5.49 -15.17 -9.46
CA GLU A 243 -6.24 -16.21 -10.16
C GLU A 243 -6.22 -17.51 -9.37
N ASP A 244 -7.33 -18.26 -9.41
CA ASP A 244 -7.45 -19.54 -8.71
C ASP A 244 -6.99 -19.44 -7.24
N MET A 245 -7.38 -18.36 -6.57
CA MET A 245 -7.07 -18.13 -5.17
C MET A 245 -7.92 -19.03 -4.29
N PHE A 246 -7.34 -19.63 -3.25
CA PHE A 246 -8.03 -20.54 -2.32
C PHE A 246 -8.02 -19.97 -0.92
N SER A 247 -9.20 -19.70 -0.36
CA SER A 247 -9.36 -19.15 0.99
C SER A 247 -10.74 -19.46 1.58
N LEU A 248 -11.09 -18.78 2.66
CA LEU A 248 -12.25 -19.07 3.52
C LEU A 248 -13.58 -18.67 2.87
N LEU A 249 -14.63 -19.41 3.20
CA LEU A 249 -16.02 -19.09 2.95
C LEU A 249 -16.78 -19.03 4.28
N PRO A 250 -17.62 -17.99 4.55
CA PRO A 250 -18.46 -17.99 5.75
C PRO A 250 -19.28 -19.24 5.89
N ARG A 251 -19.32 -19.86 7.07
CA ARG A 251 -20.07 -21.08 7.32
C ARG A 251 -21.58 -20.94 7.06
N THR A 252 -22.10 -19.72 7.18
CA THR A 252 -23.49 -19.41 6.84
C THR A 252 -23.81 -19.47 5.33
N LEU A 253 -22.77 -19.46 4.49
CA LEU A 253 -22.90 -19.52 3.04
C LEU A 253 -22.56 -20.87 2.44
N THR A 254 -22.13 -21.85 3.22
CA THR A 254 -21.70 -23.18 2.73
C THR A 254 -22.81 -23.95 2.02
N SER A 255 -24.07 -23.75 2.41
CA SER A 255 -25.24 -24.36 1.73
C SER A 255 -25.56 -23.73 0.37
N LYS A 256 -25.03 -22.53 0.10
CA LYS A 256 -25.20 -21.79 -1.17
C LYS A 256 -23.94 -21.86 -2.04
N ASN A 257 -22.88 -22.53 -1.54
CA ASN A 257 -21.66 -22.68 -2.31
C ASN A 257 -21.93 -23.59 -3.50
N THR A 258 -21.55 -23.14 -4.68
CA THR A 258 -21.62 -23.94 -5.89
C THR A 258 -20.70 -25.16 -5.80
N THR A 259 -21.01 -26.22 -6.54
CA THR A 259 -20.11 -27.38 -6.60
C THR A 259 -18.76 -26.99 -7.20
N CYS A 260 -17.76 -27.81 -6.98
CA CYS A 260 -16.41 -27.56 -7.49
C CYS A 260 -16.38 -27.45 -9.02
N ASP A 261 -17.09 -28.35 -9.68
CA ASP A 261 -17.19 -28.37 -11.14
C ASP A 261 -17.87 -27.11 -11.68
N GLU A 262 -18.93 -26.61 -11.02
CA GLU A 262 -19.62 -25.36 -11.38
C GLU A 262 -18.73 -24.12 -11.19
N GLN A 263 -17.72 -24.22 -10.32
CA GLN A 263 -16.71 -23.17 -10.14
C GLN A 263 -15.55 -23.30 -11.14
N GLY A 264 -15.53 -24.37 -11.95
CA GLY A 264 -14.45 -24.64 -12.92
C GLY A 264 -13.18 -25.23 -12.31
N TYR A 265 -13.24 -25.77 -11.11
CA TYR A 265 -12.09 -26.34 -10.40
C TYR A 265 -12.27 -27.84 -10.13
N SER A 266 -11.19 -28.60 -10.14
CA SER A 266 -11.20 -30.06 -9.92
C SER A 266 -11.17 -30.44 -8.45
N SER A 267 -10.89 -29.51 -7.52
CA SER A 267 -10.80 -29.78 -6.07
C SER A 267 -10.98 -28.51 -5.26
N CYS A 268 -12.15 -28.34 -4.66
CA CYS A 268 -12.49 -27.15 -3.86
C CYS A 268 -12.22 -27.31 -2.35
N GLY A 269 -11.79 -28.49 -1.88
CA GLY A 269 -11.60 -28.70 -0.44
C GLY A 269 -12.90 -28.77 0.37
N PRO A 270 -12.85 -28.58 1.68
CA PRO A 270 -14.04 -28.51 2.55
C PRO A 270 -14.97 -27.35 2.19
N LYS A 271 -16.24 -27.42 2.59
CA LYS A 271 -17.29 -26.45 2.22
C LYS A 271 -17.05 -25.04 2.76
N GLU A 272 -16.26 -24.90 3.80
CA GLU A 272 -15.86 -23.63 4.43
C GLU A 272 -14.74 -22.91 3.69
N TYR A 273 -14.32 -23.45 2.54
CA TYR A 273 -13.29 -22.90 1.67
C TYR A 273 -13.80 -22.83 0.25
N ARG A 274 -13.22 -21.94 -0.55
CA ARG A 274 -13.58 -21.78 -1.96
C ARG A 274 -12.43 -21.23 -2.76
N HIS A 275 -12.54 -21.38 -4.09
CA HIS A 275 -11.72 -20.65 -5.04
C HIS A 275 -12.37 -19.33 -5.46
N ALA A 276 -11.56 -18.37 -5.81
CA ALA A 276 -11.98 -17.09 -6.36
C ALA A 276 -10.89 -16.47 -7.23
N ALA A 277 -11.23 -15.44 -8.01
CA ALA A 277 -10.29 -14.66 -8.80
C ALA A 277 -10.63 -13.17 -8.78
N GLY A 278 -9.60 -12.32 -8.78
CA GLY A 278 -9.72 -10.87 -8.78
C GLY A 278 -8.54 -10.18 -8.12
N THR A 279 -8.27 -8.93 -8.48
CA THR A 279 -7.30 -8.06 -7.79
C THR A 279 -7.64 -7.87 -6.31
N SER A 280 -8.91 -8.12 -5.93
CA SER A 280 -9.37 -8.14 -4.54
C SER A 280 -8.65 -9.18 -3.68
N PHE A 281 -8.08 -10.22 -4.28
CA PHE A 281 -7.35 -11.29 -3.61
C PHE A 281 -5.82 -11.13 -3.75
N SER A 282 -5.38 -10.21 -4.59
CA SER A 282 -3.98 -9.78 -4.69
C SER A 282 -3.62 -8.77 -3.58
N ALA A 283 -4.50 -7.80 -3.32
CA ALA A 283 -4.29 -6.77 -2.31
C ALA A 283 -4.05 -7.31 -0.88
N PRO A 284 -4.77 -8.32 -0.38
CA PRO A 284 -4.53 -8.87 0.96
C PRO A 284 -3.15 -9.50 1.14
N GLN A 285 -2.52 -10.01 0.09
CA GLN A 285 -1.16 -10.56 0.15
C GLN A 285 -0.12 -9.44 0.38
N VAL A 286 -0.29 -8.30 -0.29
CA VAL A 286 0.54 -7.11 -0.07
C VAL A 286 0.29 -6.53 1.32
N THR A 287 -0.96 -6.53 1.77
CA THR A 287 -1.34 -6.15 3.14
C THR A 287 -0.65 -7.04 4.18
N ALA A 288 -0.60 -8.35 3.95
CA ALA A 288 0.10 -9.29 4.82
C ALA A 288 1.62 -9.05 4.83
N ALA A 289 2.21 -8.77 3.68
CA ALA A 289 3.61 -8.40 3.56
C ALA A 289 3.93 -7.13 4.36
N ALA A 290 3.10 -6.09 4.23
CA ALA A 290 3.23 -4.85 5.00
C ALA A 290 3.10 -5.08 6.50
N ALA A 291 2.12 -5.88 6.94
CA ALA A 291 1.96 -6.25 8.34
C ALA A 291 3.19 -6.99 8.88
N THR A 292 3.78 -7.86 8.09
CA THR A 292 5.03 -8.56 8.43
C THR A 292 6.18 -7.58 8.65
N LEU A 293 6.36 -6.58 7.77
CA LEU A 293 7.41 -5.57 7.92
C LEU A 293 7.19 -4.73 9.17
N PHE A 294 5.99 -4.26 9.44
CA PHE A 294 5.64 -3.54 10.68
C PHE A 294 5.79 -4.38 11.95
N SER A 295 5.55 -5.70 11.86
CA SER A 295 5.80 -6.60 12.98
C SER A 295 7.28 -6.71 13.29
N LEU A 296 8.13 -6.78 12.28
CA LEU A 296 9.59 -6.87 12.43
C LEU A 296 10.21 -5.55 12.90
N ASP A 297 9.70 -4.42 12.44
CA ASP A 297 10.10 -3.09 12.88
C ASP A 297 8.90 -2.15 13.01
N PRO A 298 8.32 -1.99 14.22
CA PRO A 298 7.19 -1.10 14.45
C PRO A 298 7.49 0.39 14.25
N THR A 299 8.74 0.76 14.08
CA THR A 299 9.17 2.17 13.90
C THR A 299 9.13 2.64 12.45
N LEU A 300 8.94 1.72 11.50
CA LEU A 300 8.81 2.06 10.08
C LEU A 300 7.66 3.04 9.83
N THR A 301 7.85 3.95 8.88
CA THR A 301 6.75 4.74 8.32
C THR A 301 6.01 3.94 7.24
N SER A 302 4.80 4.40 6.86
CA SER A 302 4.06 3.85 5.71
C SER A 302 4.90 3.85 4.45
N ASP A 303 5.59 4.97 4.17
CA ASP A 303 6.39 5.17 2.96
C ASP A 303 7.62 4.25 2.92
N GLN A 304 8.26 4.03 4.08
CA GLN A 304 9.34 3.05 4.18
C GLN A 304 8.86 1.63 3.86
N VAL A 305 7.65 1.27 4.31
CA VAL A 305 7.08 -0.05 4.03
C VAL A 305 6.70 -0.16 2.56
N SER A 306 6.04 0.85 1.98
CA SER A 306 5.74 0.92 0.54
C SER A 306 7.01 0.78 -0.28
N TRP A 307 8.04 1.57 0.02
CA TRP A 307 9.33 1.50 -0.65
C TRP A 307 9.97 0.11 -0.58
N LEU A 308 9.96 -0.52 0.60
CA LEU A 308 10.52 -1.86 0.78
C LEU A 308 9.78 -2.89 -0.08
N LEU A 309 8.46 -2.83 -0.14
CA LEU A 309 7.64 -3.73 -0.96
C LEU A 309 7.95 -3.54 -2.44
N ASP A 310 7.93 -2.31 -2.91
CA ASP A 310 8.14 -1.95 -4.31
C ASP A 310 9.54 -2.31 -4.81
N ARG A 311 10.56 -1.91 -4.05
CA ARG A 311 11.96 -2.11 -4.46
C ARG A 311 12.46 -3.53 -4.24
N SER A 312 11.70 -4.35 -3.50
CA SER A 312 11.98 -5.78 -3.31
C SER A 312 11.11 -6.67 -4.20
N ALA A 313 10.17 -6.11 -4.95
CA ALA A 313 9.37 -6.85 -5.90
C ALA A 313 10.26 -7.56 -6.93
N THR A 314 9.88 -8.76 -7.34
CA THR A 314 10.56 -9.47 -8.42
C THR A 314 10.14 -8.81 -9.75
N PRO A 315 11.04 -8.18 -10.51
CA PRO A 315 10.69 -7.57 -11.79
C PRO A 315 9.93 -8.55 -12.69
N ALA A 316 8.81 -8.12 -13.23
CA ALA A 316 8.06 -8.93 -14.19
C ALA A 316 8.62 -8.70 -15.59
N SER A 317 8.92 -9.79 -16.29
CA SER A 317 9.51 -9.77 -17.63
C SER A 317 9.16 -11.06 -18.37
N PRO A 318 9.38 -11.13 -19.68
CA PRO A 318 9.22 -12.37 -20.44
C PRO A 318 10.05 -13.55 -19.87
N ASP A 319 11.22 -13.27 -19.29
CA ASP A 319 12.10 -14.30 -18.73
C ASP A 319 11.55 -14.94 -17.44
N ASN A 320 10.57 -14.33 -16.78
CA ASN A 320 9.97 -14.85 -15.54
C ASN A 320 8.46 -15.07 -15.63
N GLY A 321 7.94 -15.30 -16.84
CA GLY A 321 6.59 -15.75 -17.10
C GLY A 321 5.59 -14.65 -17.44
N CYS A 322 6.00 -13.39 -17.59
CA CYS A 322 5.13 -12.32 -18.07
C CYS A 322 5.49 -11.93 -19.50
N ALA A 323 4.87 -12.58 -20.48
CA ALA A 323 5.23 -12.43 -21.90
C ALA A 323 5.10 -10.99 -22.42
N ASP A 324 4.11 -10.25 -21.93
CA ASP A 324 3.80 -8.88 -22.36
C ASP A 324 4.35 -7.79 -21.42
N CYS A 325 5.13 -8.16 -20.38
CA CYS A 325 5.69 -7.18 -19.46
C CYS A 325 6.99 -6.58 -20.03
N PRO A 326 7.03 -5.25 -20.24
CA PRO A 326 8.27 -4.57 -20.54
C PRO A 326 9.20 -4.52 -19.33
N ASP A 327 10.51 -4.38 -19.59
CA ASP A 327 11.51 -4.26 -18.54
C ASP A 327 11.27 -3.07 -17.61
N GLY A 328 11.57 -3.27 -16.33
CA GLY A 328 11.42 -2.27 -15.28
C GLY A 328 9.98 -2.04 -14.83
N ARG A 329 9.72 -0.89 -14.19
CA ARG A 329 8.37 -0.52 -13.74
C ARG A 329 7.46 -0.24 -14.94
N ASN A 330 6.28 -0.84 -14.94
CA ASN A 330 5.36 -0.77 -16.07
C ASN A 330 3.90 -0.65 -15.62
N ALA A 331 2.98 -0.39 -16.55
CA ALA A 331 1.56 -0.21 -16.26
C ALA A 331 0.81 -1.50 -15.88
N LEU A 332 1.42 -2.67 -16.09
CA LEU A 332 0.79 -3.97 -15.90
C LEU A 332 1.04 -4.52 -14.50
N THR A 333 2.28 -4.41 -14.01
CA THR A 333 2.75 -5.01 -12.77
C THR A 333 3.41 -4.02 -11.81
N GLY A 334 3.41 -2.73 -12.14
CA GLY A 334 4.13 -1.74 -11.34
C GLY A 334 5.62 -2.05 -11.26
N TRP A 335 6.17 -2.17 -10.06
CA TRP A 335 7.57 -2.55 -9.81
C TRP A 335 7.82 -4.05 -10.02
N GLY A 336 6.77 -4.87 -10.13
CA GLY A 336 6.86 -6.29 -10.35
C GLY A 336 5.95 -7.13 -9.45
N LYS A 337 6.33 -8.37 -9.25
CA LYS A 337 5.60 -9.37 -8.47
C LYS A 337 6.02 -9.32 -7.00
N LEU A 338 5.08 -9.37 -6.09
CA LEU A 338 5.32 -9.40 -4.64
C LEU A 338 6.37 -10.44 -4.26
N ASN A 339 7.28 -10.07 -3.35
CA ASN A 339 8.29 -10.98 -2.80
C ASN A 339 8.54 -10.65 -1.33
N ILE A 340 7.78 -11.28 -0.44
CA ILE A 340 7.81 -11.02 1.00
C ILE A 340 9.21 -11.30 1.59
N ALA A 341 9.83 -12.39 1.19
CA ALA A 341 11.16 -12.73 1.69
C ALA A 341 12.23 -11.70 1.27
N ALA A 342 12.13 -11.15 0.05
CA ALA A 342 13.06 -10.12 -0.40
C ALA A 342 12.85 -8.82 0.39
N ALA A 343 11.60 -8.40 0.65
CA ALA A 343 11.28 -7.22 1.46
C ALA A 343 11.81 -7.36 2.89
N VAL A 344 11.63 -8.52 3.51
CA VAL A 344 12.18 -8.80 4.85
C VAL A 344 13.71 -8.79 4.86
N ARG A 345 14.37 -9.33 3.84
CA ARG A 345 15.82 -9.26 3.72
C ARG A 345 16.32 -7.83 3.55
N ALA A 346 15.62 -7.02 2.72
CA ALA A 346 15.94 -5.61 2.52
C ALA A 346 15.82 -4.81 3.84
N LEU A 347 14.74 -5.05 4.60
CA LEU A 347 14.57 -4.46 5.93
C LEU A 347 15.73 -4.82 6.88
N ARG A 348 16.05 -6.11 7.00
CA ARG A 348 17.15 -6.60 7.86
C ARG A 348 18.53 -6.09 7.43
N ALA A 349 18.71 -5.79 6.16
CA ALA A 349 19.91 -5.17 5.61
C ALA A 349 19.94 -3.63 5.80
N GLY A 350 18.91 -3.04 6.42
CA GLY A 350 18.84 -1.60 6.66
C GLY A 350 18.68 -0.78 5.37
N GLN A 351 18.02 -1.34 4.36
CA GLN A 351 17.85 -0.67 3.06
C GLN A 351 16.66 0.30 3.03
N ALA A 352 15.79 0.28 4.04
CA ALA A 352 14.71 1.26 4.14
C ALA A 352 15.28 2.69 4.10
N PRO A 353 14.74 3.60 3.27
CA PRO A 353 15.23 4.96 3.21
C PRO A 353 15.03 5.65 4.55
N THR A 354 15.94 6.54 4.91
CA THR A 354 15.74 7.37 6.10
C THR A 354 14.71 8.45 5.76
N PRO A 355 13.53 8.47 6.41
CA PRO A 355 12.54 9.52 6.19
C PRO A 355 13.15 10.87 6.50
N ASP A 356 12.75 11.89 5.79
CA ASP A 356 13.15 13.21 6.19
C ASP A 356 12.42 13.62 7.49
N ARG A 357 12.93 14.64 8.15
CA ARG A 357 12.43 15.05 9.49
C ARG A 357 11.04 15.71 9.45
N PHE A 358 10.50 15.96 8.26
CA PHE A 358 9.22 16.64 8.09
C PHE A 358 8.08 15.65 7.91
N GLU A 359 8.38 14.40 7.56
CA GLU A 359 7.39 13.38 7.32
C GLU A 359 6.52 13.03 8.57
N PRO A 360 5.23 12.69 8.32
CA PRO A 360 4.50 12.83 7.06
C PRO A 360 4.07 14.29 6.82
N ASN A 361 4.18 14.80 5.59
CA ASN A 361 3.74 16.15 5.22
C ASN A 361 3.14 16.29 3.81
N ASP A 362 2.51 15.25 3.30
CA ASP A 362 2.05 15.07 1.92
C ASP A 362 0.77 15.82 1.55
N ASP A 363 0.06 16.38 2.52
CA ASP A 363 -1.14 17.19 2.29
C ASP A 363 -1.16 18.44 3.18
N ILE A 364 -2.06 19.36 2.83
CA ILE A 364 -2.26 20.62 3.57
C ILE A 364 -2.68 20.36 5.02
N VAL A 365 -3.50 19.33 5.26
CA VAL A 365 -3.99 18.97 6.59
C VAL A 365 -2.82 18.63 7.52
N ILE A 366 -1.88 17.84 7.04
CA ILE A 366 -0.70 17.34 7.76
C ILE A 366 0.56 18.18 7.52
N GLY A 367 0.48 19.15 6.60
CA GLY A 367 1.60 19.99 6.20
C GLY A 367 2.32 20.67 7.37
N ARG A 368 3.64 20.67 7.32
CA ARG A 368 4.52 21.15 8.40
C ARG A 368 4.55 22.68 8.52
N ALA A 369 4.26 23.18 9.69
CA ALA A 369 4.29 24.62 9.96
C ALA A 369 5.72 25.16 10.05
N ILE A 370 6.09 26.02 9.11
CA ILE A 370 7.39 26.72 9.11
C ILE A 370 7.26 28.04 9.85
N ARG A 371 8.01 28.17 10.94
CA ARG A 371 8.07 29.37 11.77
C ARG A 371 9.27 30.27 11.38
N GLY A 372 9.22 31.54 11.79
CA GLY A 372 10.31 32.49 11.54
C GLY A 372 10.25 33.16 10.17
N ARG A 373 11.11 34.13 9.92
CA ARG A 373 11.14 34.95 8.67
C ARG A 373 11.94 34.27 7.56
N ARG A 374 12.83 33.36 7.89
CA ARG A 374 13.69 32.63 6.96
C ARG A 374 13.72 31.17 7.34
N ALA A 375 13.61 30.31 6.35
CA ALA A 375 13.85 28.88 6.47
C ALA A 375 14.75 28.41 5.33
N HIS A 376 15.62 27.47 5.61
CA HIS A 376 16.45 26.77 4.64
C HIS A 376 16.71 25.36 5.17
N PHE A 377 16.31 24.36 4.45
CA PHE A 377 16.46 22.96 4.82
C PHE A 377 16.53 22.06 3.59
N ARG A 378 16.83 20.79 3.81
CA ARG A 378 16.74 19.71 2.83
C ARG A 378 15.61 18.79 3.20
N ALA A 379 14.96 18.22 2.19
CA ALA A 379 13.89 17.25 2.27
C ALA A 379 13.99 16.28 1.08
N THR A 380 13.17 15.28 1.04
CA THR A 380 13.10 14.28 -0.03
C THR A 380 11.74 14.32 -0.71
N VAL A 381 11.65 13.87 -1.93
CA VAL A 381 10.40 13.51 -2.62
C VAL A 381 10.66 12.28 -3.48
N ASP A 382 9.66 11.43 -3.60
CA ASP A 382 9.62 10.30 -4.51
C ASP A 382 8.28 10.31 -5.26
N PHE A 383 8.31 10.19 -6.57
CA PHE A 383 7.10 10.27 -7.41
C PHE A 383 6.04 9.24 -7.03
N TRP A 384 6.44 8.09 -6.51
CA TRP A 384 5.54 6.98 -6.20
C TRP A 384 5.13 6.93 -4.72
N ASP A 385 6.07 7.17 -3.82
CA ASP A 385 5.87 6.92 -2.39
C ASP A 385 5.72 8.21 -1.58
N ASP A 386 6.27 9.33 -2.07
CA ASP A 386 6.35 10.64 -1.39
C ASP A 386 6.27 11.76 -2.45
N ALA A 387 5.14 11.82 -3.17
CA ALA A 387 5.01 12.66 -4.36
C ALA A 387 4.96 14.16 -4.07
N ALA A 388 4.62 14.58 -2.85
CA ALA A 388 4.40 15.98 -2.50
C ALA A 388 4.65 16.31 -1.04
N ASP A 389 5.54 17.23 -0.79
CA ASP A 389 5.80 17.86 0.50
C ASP A 389 5.01 19.15 0.71
N VAL A 390 4.32 19.32 1.81
CA VAL A 390 3.58 20.53 2.12
C VAL A 390 4.12 21.26 3.35
N TYR A 391 4.48 22.53 3.16
CA TYR A 391 5.00 23.41 4.20
C TYR A 391 4.07 24.59 4.42
N ARG A 392 3.51 24.74 5.61
CA ARG A 392 2.54 25.80 5.95
C ARG A 392 3.25 27.03 6.49
N ILE A 393 2.92 28.18 5.93
CA ILE A 393 3.48 29.47 6.33
C ILE A 393 2.37 30.46 6.64
N LYS A 394 2.45 31.16 7.78
CA LYS A 394 1.49 32.22 8.11
C LYS A 394 1.92 33.55 7.49
N LEU A 395 1.07 34.13 6.67
CA LEU A 395 1.30 35.43 6.04
C LEU A 395 0.22 36.44 6.47
N ARG A 396 0.61 37.72 6.54
CA ARG A 396 -0.32 38.86 6.69
C ARG A 396 -0.57 39.49 5.33
N ARG A 397 -1.73 40.08 5.12
CA ARG A 397 -2.05 40.87 3.92
C ARG A 397 -0.94 41.90 3.66
N GLY A 398 -0.48 41.97 2.44
CA GLY A 398 0.63 42.83 2.01
C GLY A 398 2.03 42.25 2.23
N GLN A 399 2.20 41.25 3.07
CA GLN A 399 3.48 40.60 3.33
C GLN A 399 3.98 39.89 2.07
N ARG A 400 5.28 40.00 1.81
CA ARG A 400 5.93 39.30 0.67
C ARG A 400 6.56 38.01 1.14
N VAL A 401 6.46 36.99 0.30
CA VAL A 401 7.17 35.70 0.43
C VAL A 401 7.96 35.42 -0.83
N ALA A 402 9.18 34.92 -0.67
CA ALA A 402 9.99 34.36 -1.75
C ALA A 402 10.25 32.89 -1.41
N VAL A 403 9.97 32.02 -2.34
CA VAL A 403 10.19 30.56 -2.25
C VAL A 403 11.17 30.18 -3.33
N ALA A 404 12.11 29.30 -3.01
CA ALA A 404 13.03 28.71 -3.97
C ALA A 404 13.32 27.25 -3.56
N ALA A 405 13.07 26.31 -4.45
CA ALA A 405 13.43 24.90 -4.32
C ALA A 405 14.51 24.57 -5.36
N ARG A 406 15.55 23.90 -4.91
CA ARG A 406 16.64 23.40 -5.74
C ARG A 406 16.66 21.89 -5.67
N PRO A 407 16.31 21.20 -6.76
CA PRO A 407 16.38 19.74 -6.81
C PRO A 407 17.82 19.23 -6.91
N GLY A 408 18.01 17.92 -6.64
CA GLY A 408 19.17 17.17 -7.10
C GLY A 408 19.23 17.10 -8.63
N ALA A 409 20.31 16.55 -9.18
CA ALA A 409 20.65 16.65 -10.60
C ALA A 409 19.55 16.15 -11.56
N ASN A 410 18.89 15.05 -11.24
CA ASN A 410 17.93 14.39 -12.14
C ASN A 410 16.46 14.53 -11.70
N LEU A 411 16.19 15.30 -10.65
CA LEU A 411 14.86 15.50 -10.10
C LEU A 411 14.19 16.72 -10.75
N ALA A 412 12.97 16.56 -11.23
CA ALA A 412 12.14 17.65 -11.74
C ALA A 412 11.07 18.01 -10.70
N LEU A 413 11.13 19.22 -10.18
CA LEU A 413 10.17 19.71 -9.19
C LEU A 413 9.10 20.60 -9.81
N THR A 414 7.98 20.67 -9.11
CA THR A 414 7.02 21.75 -9.20
C THR A 414 6.87 22.35 -7.81
N VAL A 415 6.86 23.67 -7.71
CA VAL A 415 6.62 24.38 -6.46
C VAL A 415 5.39 25.25 -6.61
N VAL A 416 4.40 25.04 -5.75
CA VAL A 416 3.13 25.77 -5.77
C VAL A 416 2.92 26.46 -4.43
N LEU A 417 2.36 27.67 -4.47
CA LEU A 417 1.86 28.35 -3.29
C LEU A 417 0.32 28.35 -3.32
N TRP A 418 -0.27 27.73 -2.36
CA TRP A 418 -1.71 27.65 -2.20
C TRP A 418 -2.23 28.70 -1.22
N LYS A 419 -3.43 29.24 -1.51
CA LYS A 419 -4.12 30.20 -0.66
C LYS A 419 -4.71 29.54 0.58
N PRO A 420 -5.00 30.29 1.64
CA PRO A 420 -5.54 29.76 2.92
C PRO A 420 -6.86 29.00 2.79
N ALA A 421 -7.63 29.26 1.73
CA ALA A 421 -8.94 28.62 1.52
C ALA A 421 -8.84 27.16 1.02
N LEU A 422 -7.66 26.70 0.58
CA LEU A 422 -7.47 25.30 0.19
C LEU A 422 -7.25 24.44 1.44
N GLY A 423 -8.07 23.42 1.60
CA GLY A 423 -8.03 22.52 2.76
C GLY A 423 -7.27 21.22 2.54
N SER A 424 -7.13 20.77 1.29
CA SER A 424 -6.42 19.54 0.89
C SER A 424 -5.94 19.67 -0.55
N LEU A 425 -4.83 19.04 -0.91
CA LEU A 425 -4.32 18.98 -2.28
C LEU A 425 -5.29 18.27 -3.22
N ALA A 426 -6.04 17.27 -2.74
CA ALA A 426 -7.08 16.60 -3.52
C ALA A 426 -8.19 17.55 -4.02
N ALA A 427 -8.39 18.72 -3.36
CA ALA A 427 -9.32 19.76 -3.77
C ALA A 427 -8.63 20.91 -4.52
N ALA A 428 -7.39 20.73 -4.98
CA ALA A 428 -6.61 21.79 -5.60
C ALA A 428 -7.20 22.19 -6.96
N GLU A 429 -7.48 23.48 -7.11
CA GLU A 429 -7.92 24.12 -8.33
C GLU A 429 -7.11 25.40 -8.55
N ASP A 430 -7.00 25.86 -9.77
CA ASP A 430 -6.26 27.08 -10.13
C ASP A 430 -6.73 28.33 -9.36
N LYS A 431 -8.01 28.41 -9.00
CA LYS A 431 -8.55 29.51 -8.18
C LYS A 431 -7.90 29.64 -6.80
N PHE A 432 -7.37 28.56 -6.25
CA PHE A 432 -6.65 28.53 -4.97
C PHE A 432 -5.15 28.74 -5.12
N ARG A 433 -4.62 28.75 -6.34
CA ARG A 433 -3.20 28.94 -6.60
C ARG A 433 -2.80 30.42 -6.44
N ALA A 434 -1.75 30.68 -5.68
CA ALA A 434 -1.16 32.00 -5.47
C ALA A 434 0.15 32.18 -6.26
N GLY A 435 0.90 31.11 -6.48
CA GLY A 435 2.14 31.13 -7.26
C GLY A 435 2.55 29.71 -7.68
N ARG A 436 3.31 29.60 -8.77
CA ARG A 436 3.84 28.32 -9.28
C ARG A 436 5.18 28.53 -9.97
N SER A 437 6.05 27.54 -9.89
CA SER A 437 7.27 27.39 -10.71
C SER A 437 7.47 25.93 -11.05
N ALA A 438 7.93 25.62 -12.26
CA ALA A 438 8.26 24.28 -12.75
C ALA A 438 9.29 24.42 -13.89
N ASN A 439 10.58 24.22 -13.57
CA ASN A 439 11.69 24.50 -14.49
C ASN A 439 12.38 23.24 -15.04
N GLY A 440 11.80 22.06 -14.82
CA GLY A 440 12.34 20.79 -15.29
C GLY A 440 13.51 20.25 -14.44
N ALA A 441 14.10 19.15 -14.90
CA ALA A 441 15.11 18.42 -14.12
C ALA A 441 16.34 19.28 -13.83
N GLY A 442 16.78 19.28 -12.56
CA GLY A 442 17.92 20.06 -12.07
C GLY A 442 17.71 21.59 -12.02
N GLY A 443 16.60 22.09 -12.55
CA GLY A 443 16.26 23.51 -12.55
C GLY A 443 15.85 24.02 -11.18
N VAL A 444 16.22 25.27 -10.85
CA VAL A 444 15.79 25.90 -9.58
C VAL A 444 14.42 26.50 -9.75
N ASP A 445 13.43 25.99 -9.03
CA ASP A 445 12.09 26.53 -8.99
C ASP A 445 11.99 27.67 -7.99
N ARG A 446 11.48 28.82 -8.43
CA ARG A 446 11.40 30.01 -7.59
C ARG A 446 10.29 30.96 -8.01
N PHE A 447 9.65 31.55 -7.02
CA PHE A 447 8.71 32.66 -7.23
C PHE A 447 8.71 33.63 -6.05
N LYS A 448 8.08 34.80 -6.27
CA LYS A 448 7.78 35.79 -5.25
C LYS A 448 6.29 36.09 -5.28
N TYR A 449 5.69 36.23 -4.10
CA TYR A 449 4.28 36.54 -3.97
C TYR A 449 4.03 37.59 -2.88
N ARG A 450 3.02 38.42 -3.07
CA ARG A 450 2.53 39.37 -2.06
C ARG A 450 1.15 38.90 -1.60
N ALA A 451 1.03 38.58 -0.32
CA ALA A 451 -0.20 38.02 0.26
C ALA A 451 -1.37 39.00 0.11
N LYS A 452 -2.49 38.53 -0.44
CA LYS A 452 -3.71 39.32 -0.64
C LYS A 452 -4.63 39.29 0.58
N GLU A 453 -4.43 38.32 1.46
CA GLU A 453 -5.22 38.07 2.68
C GLU A 453 -4.33 37.57 3.82
N ASN A 454 -4.88 37.59 5.06
CA ASN A 454 -4.24 36.98 6.21
C ASN A 454 -4.54 35.48 6.22
N GLY A 455 -3.57 34.62 6.54
CA GLY A 455 -3.87 33.19 6.73
C GLY A 455 -2.65 32.31 6.63
N TRP A 456 -2.92 30.99 6.70
CA TRP A 456 -1.96 29.95 6.47
C TRP A 456 -1.93 29.62 4.97
N TYR A 457 -0.85 29.98 4.32
CA TYR A 457 -0.56 29.56 2.95
C TYR A 457 0.22 28.27 2.99
N SER A 458 0.04 27.40 1.99
CA SER A 458 0.76 26.14 1.88
C SER A 458 1.73 26.21 0.68
N VAL A 459 2.98 25.91 0.93
CA VAL A 459 4.00 25.70 -0.09
C VAL A 459 4.06 24.20 -0.34
N GLU A 460 3.61 23.77 -1.49
CA GLU A 460 3.79 22.41 -2.01
C GLU A 460 5.09 22.36 -2.80
N VAL A 461 5.87 21.31 -2.57
CA VAL A 461 6.99 20.92 -3.43
C VAL A 461 6.68 19.50 -3.88
N SER A 462 6.48 19.30 -5.17
CA SER A 462 6.07 17.99 -5.71
C SER A 462 6.90 17.62 -6.93
N THR A 463 6.91 16.35 -7.27
CA THR A 463 7.44 15.83 -8.53
C THR A 463 6.30 15.42 -9.44
N THR A 464 6.32 15.89 -10.69
CA THR A 464 5.30 15.60 -11.70
C THR A 464 5.77 14.60 -12.75
N ARG A 465 6.95 14.03 -12.55
CA ARG A 465 7.57 13.03 -13.43
C ARG A 465 8.25 11.96 -12.60
N PRO A 466 8.31 10.74 -13.10
CA PRO A 466 9.05 9.66 -12.45
C PRO A 466 10.45 10.09 -12.03
N GLY A 467 10.80 9.83 -10.78
CA GLY A 467 12.07 10.17 -10.17
C GLY A 467 11.95 10.40 -8.67
N PHE A 468 13.04 10.29 -7.98
CA PHE A 468 13.16 10.48 -6.53
C PHE A 468 14.45 11.20 -6.18
N GLY A 469 14.51 11.83 -5.03
CA GLY A 469 15.73 12.42 -4.56
C GLY A 469 15.55 13.56 -3.57
N THR A 470 16.68 14.17 -3.21
CA THR A 470 16.70 15.27 -2.28
C THR A 470 16.54 16.62 -2.99
N TYR A 471 15.92 17.55 -2.30
CA TYR A 471 15.91 18.95 -2.69
C TYR A 471 16.25 19.87 -1.53
N SER A 472 16.60 21.13 -1.80
CA SER A 472 16.74 22.17 -0.77
C SER A 472 15.66 23.23 -0.94
N LEU A 473 14.90 23.53 0.11
CA LEU A 473 13.87 24.56 0.13
C LEU A 473 14.34 25.80 0.91
N ARG A 474 14.15 26.97 0.29
CA ARG A 474 14.37 28.28 0.93
C ARG A 474 13.08 29.09 0.92
N ILE A 475 12.67 29.54 2.09
CA ILE A 475 11.50 30.42 2.25
C ILE A 475 11.95 31.70 2.96
N ARG A 476 11.63 32.86 2.40
CA ARG A 476 11.91 34.18 2.99
C ARG A 476 10.63 35.02 3.03
N ARG A 477 10.31 35.54 4.20
CA ARG A 477 9.18 36.43 4.43
C ARG A 477 9.68 37.84 4.77
N SER A 478 9.20 38.86 4.07
CA SER A 478 9.54 40.27 4.30
C SER A 478 8.27 41.08 4.46
N ARG A 479 8.39 42.25 5.11
CA ARG A 479 7.29 43.22 5.25
C ARG A 479 6.87 43.78 3.88
#